data_42a508581e0c8b5233a0bb1ea3b43a5a
#
_entry.id   42a508581e0c8b5233a0bb1ea3b43a5a
#
_cell.length_a   1.000
_cell.length_b   1.000
_cell.length_c   1.000
_cell.angle_alpha   90.00
_cell.angle_beta   90.00
_cell.angle_gamma   90.00
#
_symmetry.space_group_name_H-M   'P 1'
#
loop_
_entity.id
_entity.type
_entity.pdbx_description
1 polymer ?
#
loop_
_entity_poly.entity_id
_entity_poly.type
_entity_poly.pdbx_seq_one_letter_code
_entity_poly.pdbx_strand_id
1 'polypeptide(L)'
;SLVGSEMCIRDSLEIWGKNASDLKVKLCVVNSLKGNIIAQTPQVDTSVEGDAVVKSFFIDECGVTTSVIMDAEHNPINGQPHVTVKCEVEEAADGRLVAVFVEGEEGQTVDMWNYSMNEFSSNGKRGWTDGTHDGTVGEIGGTARRIISVGSFDSRNRIDWNSGGYSDMADVPDYEQGRHSVFSSYGPTADGRVVPHILAAGNPVVSSINKYYYTMAGATLEQINYNTNGLTQVDGKRYYYAYNIGTSMSSPFVAGTVALMLEANPALTPEKAREILVSTANTEDYMGALPNNTYGAGLVNTAACVKGAVESAGIDVPTADSDSEGIRVWSEGATLWVASQNGIPGGVVSVYNISGSLLGSFPTEGTLTSVDASAWGNGVFLVKVEGSSVACSRKVAIR
;
A
#
# COMPACT_ATOMS: atom_id res chain seq x y z
N SER A 1 -20.63 -18.61 2.35
CA SER A 1 -21.92 -18.14 1.81
C SER A 1 -21.76 -16.74 1.28
N LEU A 2 -22.12 -16.53 0.02
CA LEU A 2 -22.19 -15.20 -0.58
C LEU A 2 -23.52 -14.58 -0.18
N VAL A 3 -23.50 -13.45 0.52
CA VAL A 3 -24.71 -12.69 0.86
C VAL A 3 -24.76 -11.50 -0.09
N GLY A 4 -25.72 -11.51 -1.03
CA GLY A 4 -25.96 -10.38 -1.89
C GLY A 4 -27.22 -9.63 -1.45
N SER A 5 -27.12 -8.35 -1.19
CA SER A 5 -28.24 -7.41 -1.19
C SER A 5 -28.19 -6.55 -2.44
N GLU A 6 -29.22 -6.63 -3.23
CA GLU A 6 -29.68 -5.63 -4.23
C GLU A 6 -28.80 -5.19 -5.41
N MET A 7 -27.67 -5.80 -5.73
CA MET A 7 -26.93 -5.49 -6.96
C MET A 7 -26.33 -6.74 -7.60
N CYS A 8 -26.17 -6.73 -8.94
CA CYS A 8 -25.44 -7.77 -9.68
C CYS A 8 -24.10 -8.04 -9.01
N ILE A 9 -23.98 -9.20 -8.37
CA ILE A 9 -22.73 -9.64 -7.75
C ILE A 9 -21.99 -10.44 -8.79
N ARG A 10 -20.89 -9.88 -9.28
CA ARG A 10 -19.88 -10.64 -10.01
C ARG A 10 -18.82 -11.05 -9.01
N ASP A 11 -18.74 -12.34 -8.74
CA ASP A 11 -17.80 -12.91 -7.82
C ASP A 11 -16.92 -13.96 -8.47
N SER A 12 -15.68 -14.02 -8.04
CA SER A 12 -14.74 -15.04 -8.47
C SER A 12 -14.14 -15.66 -7.23
N LEU A 13 -14.21 -16.99 -7.16
CA LEU A 13 -13.63 -17.75 -6.04
C LEU A 13 -12.46 -18.57 -6.54
N GLU A 14 -11.41 -18.59 -5.74
CA GLU A 14 -10.27 -19.48 -5.89
C GLU A 14 -10.26 -20.44 -4.71
N ILE A 15 -10.27 -21.74 -4.99
CA ILE A 15 -10.34 -22.81 -3.99
C ILE A 15 -9.13 -23.72 -4.17
N TRP A 16 -8.29 -23.81 -3.17
CA TRP A 16 -7.02 -24.55 -3.22
C TRP A 16 -6.95 -25.58 -2.09
N GLY A 17 -6.68 -26.83 -2.42
CA GLY A 17 -6.30 -27.83 -1.43
C GLY A 17 -4.85 -27.69 -0.97
N LYS A 18 -4.57 -27.98 0.28
CA LYS A 18 -3.22 -27.89 0.86
C LYS A 18 -2.33 -29.10 0.55
N ASN A 19 -2.93 -30.21 0.17
CA ASN A 19 -2.23 -31.42 -0.25
C ASN A 19 -2.73 -31.86 -1.64
N ALA A 20 -2.19 -32.92 -2.19
CA ALA A 20 -2.52 -33.42 -3.53
C ALA A 20 -3.82 -34.27 -3.58
N SER A 21 -4.58 -34.38 -2.48
CA SER A 21 -5.85 -35.12 -2.48
C SER A 21 -6.94 -34.34 -3.20
N ASP A 22 -7.76 -35.04 -3.96
CA ASP A 22 -8.79 -34.43 -4.78
C ASP A 22 -9.82 -33.62 -4.03
N LEU A 23 -10.36 -32.63 -4.70
CA LEU A 23 -11.47 -31.82 -4.22
C LEU A 23 -12.66 -31.95 -5.18
N LYS A 24 -13.86 -31.94 -4.57
CA LYS A 24 -15.13 -31.82 -5.30
C LYS A 24 -15.87 -30.59 -4.84
N VAL A 25 -16.31 -29.77 -5.78
CA VAL A 25 -16.91 -28.47 -5.49
C VAL A 25 -18.24 -28.33 -6.22
N LYS A 26 -19.24 -27.78 -5.53
CA LYS A 26 -20.52 -27.35 -6.11
C LYS A 26 -21.01 -26.07 -5.48
N LEU A 27 -21.79 -25.30 -6.22
CA LEU A 27 -22.56 -24.17 -5.71
C LEU A 27 -23.99 -24.60 -5.42
N CYS A 28 -24.56 -24.04 -4.37
CA CYS A 28 -25.94 -24.28 -3.99
C CYS A 28 -26.65 -22.95 -3.71
N VAL A 29 -27.93 -22.89 -4.04
CA VAL A 29 -28.86 -21.89 -3.50
C VAL A 29 -29.51 -22.48 -2.26
N VAL A 30 -29.46 -21.75 -1.17
CA VAL A 30 -29.97 -22.21 0.13
C VAL A 30 -30.98 -21.21 0.71
N ASN A 31 -31.90 -21.71 1.50
CA ASN A 31 -32.82 -20.87 2.26
C ASN A 31 -32.08 -20.23 3.44
N SER A 32 -32.08 -18.92 3.54
CA SER A 32 -31.35 -18.18 4.59
C SER A 32 -31.84 -18.46 6.01
N LEU A 33 -33.13 -18.80 6.19
CA LEU A 33 -33.71 -19.09 7.49
C LEU A 33 -33.52 -20.57 7.89
N LYS A 34 -33.79 -21.49 6.94
CA LYS A 34 -33.79 -22.94 7.22
C LYS A 34 -32.43 -23.60 6.96
N GLY A 35 -31.61 -23.02 6.08
CA GLY A 35 -30.33 -23.60 5.67
C GLY A 35 -30.43 -24.80 4.72
N ASN A 36 -31.62 -25.18 4.29
CA ASN A 36 -31.79 -26.28 3.34
C ASN A 36 -31.47 -25.86 1.91
N ILE A 37 -30.88 -26.77 1.15
CA ILE A 37 -30.58 -26.58 -0.29
C ILE A 37 -31.89 -26.53 -1.07
N ILE A 38 -32.02 -25.53 -1.95
CA ILE A 38 -33.14 -25.34 -2.84
C ILE A 38 -32.78 -25.79 -4.27
N ALA A 39 -31.58 -25.39 -4.73
CA ALA A 39 -31.02 -25.76 -6.01
C ALA A 39 -29.50 -25.92 -5.90
N GLN A 40 -28.91 -26.67 -6.82
CA GLN A 40 -27.44 -26.85 -6.86
C GLN A 40 -26.93 -27.09 -8.28
N THR A 41 -25.65 -26.74 -8.51
CA THR A 41 -24.93 -27.12 -9.72
C THR A 41 -24.61 -28.62 -9.72
N PRO A 42 -24.25 -29.21 -10.86
CA PRO A 42 -23.39 -30.37 -10.88
C PRO A 42 -22.14 -30.10 -10.04
N GLN A 43 -21.51 -31.14 -9.56
CA GLN A 43 -20.24 -31.10 -8.85
C GLN A 43 -19.11 -31.18 -9.87
N VAL A 44 -18.04 -30.36 -9.69
CA VAL A 44 -16.77 -30.54 -10.39
C VAL A 44 -15.81 -31.32 -9.51
N ASP A 45 -14.90 -32.08 -10.13
CA ASP A 45 -13.98 -33.01 -9.46
C ASP A 45 -12.57 -32.82 -10.03
N THR A 46 -11.60 -32.47 -9.17
CA THR A 46 -10.20 -32.23 -9.60
C THR A 46 -9.48 -33.53 -10.05
N SER A 47 -10.04 -34.71 -9.78
CA SER A 47 -9.53 -35.99 -10.30
C SER A 47 -9.81 -36.19 -11.79
N VAL A 48 -10.69 -35.38 -12.37
CA VAL A 48 -11.10 -35.46 -13.78
C VAL A 48 -10.48 -34.30 -14.54
N GLU A 49 -9.51 -34.59 -15.41
CA GLU A 49 -8.84 -33.58 -16.21
C GLU A 49 -9.83 -32.78 -17.06
N GLY A 50 -9.80 -31.45 -16.89
CA GLY A 50 -10.67 -30.52 -17.62
C GLY A 50 -12.15 -30.58 -17.20
N ASP A 51 -12.46 -31.07 -16.01
CA ASP A 51 -13.82 -31.05 -15.50
C ASP A 51 -14.32 -29.63 -15.33
N ALA A 52 -15.40 -29.28 -15.98
CA ALA A 52 -15.95 -27.95 -15.99
C ALA A 52 -17.48 -27.96 -16.00
N VAL A 53 -18.05 -26.94 -15.38
CA VAL A 53 -19.51 -26.72 -15.35
C VAL A 53 -19.83 -25.30 -15.79
N VAL A 54 -20.78 -25.19 -16.73
CA VAL A 54 -21.42 -23.92 -17.06
C VAL A 54 -22.93 -24.10 -16.84
N LYS A 55 -23.50 -23.34 -15.91
CA LYS A 55 -24.93 -23.45 -15.57
C LYS A 55 -25.53 -22.09 -15.22
N SER A 56 -26.79 -21.93 -15.60
CA SER A 56 -27.63 -20.83 -15.16
C SER A 56 -28.73 -21.34 -14.24
N PHE A 57 -29.00 -20.66 -13.15
CA PHE A 57 -30.15 -20.86 -12.27
C PHE A 57 -31.16 -19.77 -12.55
N PHE A 58 -32.43 -20.16 -12.61
CA PHE A 58 -33.52 -19.24 -12.92
C PHE A 58 -34.35 -18.93 -11.68
N ILE A 59 -34.83 -17.70 -11.59
CA ILE A 59 -35.61 -17.17 -10.45
C ILE A 59 -36.89 -18.00 -10.22
N ASP A 60 -37.55 -18.44 -11.26
CA ASP A 60 -38.84 -19.13 -11.18
C ASP A 60 -38.80 -20.41 -10.35
N GLU A 61 -37.66 -21.06 -10.28
CA GLU A 61 -37.48 -22.31 -9.53
C GLU A 61 -36.90 -22.13 -8.13
N CYS A 62 -35.91 -21.23 -7.99
CA CYS A 62 -35.18 -21.11 -6.72
C CYS A 62 -35.13 -19.67 -6.15
N GLY A 63 -35.64 -18.68 -6.88
CA GLY A 63 -35.63 -17.28 -6.50
C GLY A 63 -34.26 -16.62 -6.66
N VAL A 64 -33.40 -17.16 -7.52
CA VAL A 64 -32.09 -16.60 -7.84
C VAL A 64 -31.83 -16.74 -9.33
N THR A 65 -31.49 -15.64 -9.97
CA THR A 65 -30.92 -15.65 -11.33
C THR A 65 -29.41 -15.52 -11.23
N THR A 66 -28.71 -16.57 -11.62
CA THR A 66 -27.25 -16.56 -11.60
C THR A 66 -26.65 -17.36 -12.76
N SER A 67 -25.52 -16.92 -13.27
CA SER A 67 -24.67 -17.73 -14.14
C SER A 67 -23.43 -18.18 -13.36
N VAL A 68 -23.04 -19.44 -13.56
CA VAL A 68 -21.93 -20.06 -12.86
C VAL A 68 -21.03 -20.74 -13.88
N ILE A 69 -19.73 -20.49 -13.78
CA ILE A 69 -18.69 -21.23 -14.48
C ILE A 69 -17.72 -21.76 -13.39
N MET A 70 -17.48 -23.05 -13.41
CA MET A 70 -16.52 -23.70 -12.52
C MET A 70 -15.57 -24.55 -13.36
N ASP A 71 -14.27 -24.44 -13.09
CA ASP A 71 -13.20 -25.24 -13.68
C ASP A 71 -12.41 -25.92 -12.56
N ALA A 72 -12.18 -27.22 -12.71
CA ALA A 72 -11.42 -28.02 -11.74
C ALA A 72 -10.18 -28.62 -12.40
N GLU A 73 -9.05 -28.56 -11.72
CA GLU A 73 -7.77 -29.06 -12.18
C GLU A 73 -6.84 -29.44 -11.02
N HIS A 74 -5.82 -30.23 -11.31
CA HIS A 74 -4.59 -30.20 -10.51
C HIS A 74 -3.65 -29.20 -11.16
N ASN A 75 -3.25 -28.19 -10.40
CA ASN A 75 -2.38 -27.12 -10.91
C ASN A 75 -1.05 -27.72 -11.42
N PRO A 76 -0.68 -27.49 -12.71
CA PRO A 76 0.48 -28.15 -13.32
C PRO A 76 1.83 -27.76 -12.71
N ILE A 77 1.89 -26.67 -11.93
CA ILE A 77 3.14 -26.18 -11.32
C ILE A 77 3.42 -26.85 -9.98
N ASN A 78 2.39 -27.00 -9.13
CA ASN A 78 2.55 -27.48 -7.76
C ASN A 78 1.81 -28.79 -7.45
N GLY A 79 0.99 -29.29 -8.38
CA GLY A 79 0.21 -30.51 -8.24
C GLY A 79 -0.94 -30.43 -7.21
N GLN A 80 -1.26 -29.24 -6.72
CA GLN A 80 -2.36 -29.07 -5.77
C GLN A 80 -3.71 -29.00 -6.50
N PRO A 81 -4.78 -29.56 -5.92
CA PRO A 81 -6.12 -29.43 -6.48
C PRO A 81 -6.58 -27.96 -6.39
N HIS A 82 -7.11 -27.48 -7.49
CA HIS A 82 -7.52 -26.11 -7.66
C HIS A 82 -8.87 -26.03 -8.37
N VAL A 83 -9.79 -25.24 -7.85
CA VAL A 83 -11.08 -24.97 -8.49
C VAL A 83 -11.31 -23.48 -8.58
N THR A 84 -11.49 -22.98 -9.79
CA THR A 84 -11.95 -21.61 -10.02
C THR A 84 -13.46 -21.59 -10.15
N VAL A 85 -14.10 -20.60 -9.57
CA VAL A 85 -15.54 -20.37 -9.69
C VAL A 85 -15.77 -18.92 -10.09
N LYS A 86 -16.53 -18.72 -11.16
CA LYS A 86 -17.08 -17.42 -11.54
C LYS A 86 -18.59 -17.48 -11.39
N CYS A 87 -19.12 -16.61 -10.57
CA CYS A 87 -20.54 -16.55 -10.28
C CYS A 87 -21.05 -15.13 -10.47
N GLU A 88 -22.05 -14.96 -11.29
CA GLU A 88 -22.74 -13.69 -11.50
C GLU A 88 -24.19 -13.86 -11.04
N VAL A 89 -24.55 -13.23 -9.94
CA VAL A 89 -25.91 -13.19 -9.42
C VAL A 89 -26.56 -11.91 -9.91
N GLU A 90 -27.50 -12.03 -10.83
CA GLU A 90 -28.23 -10.89 -11.40
C GLU A 90 -29.35 -10.43 -10.48
N GLU A 91 -30.05 -11.38 -9.89
CA GLU A 91 -31.17 -11.13 -8.99
C GLU A 91 -31.32 -12.29 -8.00
N ALA A 92 -31.58 -11.97 -6.74
CA ALA A 92 -31.88 -12.93 -5.69
C ALA A 92 -33.13 -12.53 -4.93
N ALA A 93 -34.07 -13.46 -4.77
CA ALA A 93 -35.23 -13.23 -3.91
C ALA A 93 -34.84 -13.22 -2.44
N ASP A 94 -35.61 -12.48 -1.64
CA ASP A 94 -35.43 -12.43 -0.19
C ASP A 94 -35.33 -13.83 0.42
N GLY A 95 -34.39 -13.98 1.34
CA GLY A 95 -34.18 -15.23 2.03
C GLY A 95 -33.44 -16.31 1.22
N ARG A 96 -32.74 -15.93 0.16
CA ARG A 96 -31.88 -16.80 -0.64
C ARG A 96 -30.40 -16.41 -0.46
N LEU A 97 -29.55 -17.44 -0.38
CA LEU A 97 -28.10 -17.28 -0.30
C LEU A 97 -27.43 -18.22 -1.28
N VAL A 98 -26.33 -17.79 -1.89
CA VAL A 98 -25.44 -18.68 -2.63
C VAL A 98 -24.39 -19.24 -1.68
N ALA A 99 -24.18 -20.55 -1.71
CA ALA A 99 -23.28 -21.26 -0.84
C ALA A 99 -22.31 -22.15 -1.63
N VAL A 100 -21.06 -22.22 -1.17
CA VAL A 100 -20.04 -23.12 -1.71
C VAL A 100 -19.96 -24.36 -0.83
N PHE A 101 -20.02 -25.53 -1.46
CA PHE A 101 -19.79 -26.82 -0.83
C PHE A 101 -18.51 -27.42 -1.38
N VAL A 102 -17.59 -27.73 -0.47
CA VAL A 102 -16.32 -28.38 -0.81
C VAL A 102 -16.29 -29.73 -0.08
N GLU A 103 -15.96 -30.79 -0.82
CA GLU A 103 -15.78 -32.14 -0.32
C GLU A 103 -14.33 -32.57 -0.63
N GLY A 104 -13.65 -33.14 0.31
CA GLY A 104 -12.30 -33.68 0.22
C GLY A 104 -12.11 -34.87 1.13
N GLU A 105 -10.94 -35.50 1.09
CA GLU A 105 -10.59 -36.57 2.02
C GLU A 105 -10.47 -36.05 3.46
N GLU A 106 -10.63 -36.97 4.43
CA GLU A 106 -10.46 -36.64 5.85
C GLU A 106 -9.04 -36.09 6.13
N GLY A 107 -8.98 -34.90 6.75
CA GLY A 107 -7.73 -34.19 7.01
C GLY A 107 -7.28 -33.26 5.88
N GLN A 108 -7.97 -33.18 4.74
CA GLN A 108 -7.72 -32.17 3.72
C GLN A 108 -8.07 -30.80 4.27
N THR A 109 -7.15 -29.86 4.09
CA THR A 109 -7.35 -28.44 4.39
C THR A 109 -7.50 -27.68 3.09
N VAL A 110 -8.42 -26.72 3.08
CA VAL A 110 -8.74 -25.93 1.89
C VAL A 110 -8.62 -24.45 2.23
N ASP A 111 -7.90 -23.71 1.41
CA ASP A 111 -7.94 -22.26 1.40
C ASP A 111 -8.92 -21.79 0.31
N MET A 112 -9.72 -20.78 0.63
CA MET A 112 -10.69 -20.25 -0.28
C MET A 112 -10.72 -18.73 -0.19
N TRP A 113 -10.57 -18.07 -1.34
CA TRP A 113 -10.62 -16.62 -1.45
C TRP A 113 -11.73 -16.19 -2.39
N ASN A 114 -12.39 -15.07 -2.06
CA ASN A 114 -13.25 -14.38 -2.99
C ASN A 114 -12.64 -13.03 -3.38
N TYR A 115 -12.94 -12.57 -4.58
CA TYR A 115 -12.45 -11.29 -5.12
C TYR A 115 -13.49 -10.18 -5.02
N SER A 116 -14.64 -10.45 -4.42
CA SER A 116 -15.63 -9.43 -4.09
C SER A 116 -15.39 -8.89 -2.67
N MET A 117 -16.09 -7.82 -2.34
CA MET A 117 -16.08 -7.26 -0.97
C MET A 117 -17.01 -8.01 0.00
N ASN A 118 -17.54 -9.18 -0.39
CA ASN A 118 -18.42 -9.97 0.46
C ASN A 118 -17.61 -10.93 1.34
N GLU A 119 -18.08 -11.14 2.55
CA GLU A 119 -17.48 -12.07 3.50
C GLU A 119 -18.10 -13.46 3.38
N PHE A 120 -17.30 -14.50 3.63
CA PHE A 120 -17.83 -15.82 3.89
C PHE A 120 -18.47 -15.84 5.27
N SER A 121 -19.74 -16.19 5.35
CA SER A 121 -20.48 -16.21 6.61
C SER A 121 -21.27 -17.49 6.80
N SER A 122 -21.25 -18.02 8.02
CA SER A 122 -22.11 -19.13 8.45
C SER A 122 -23.57 -18.69 8.61
N ASN A 123 -23.86 -17.38 8.66
CA ASN A 123 -25.14 -16.84 9.07
C ASN A 123 -25.68 -17.46 10.38
N GLY A 124 -24.78 -17.81 11.30
CA GLY A 124 -25.10 -18.46 12.57
C GLY A 124 -25.65 -19.88 12.46
N LYS A 125 -25.47 -20.54 11.31
CA LYS A 125 -26.00 -21.89 11.07
C LYS A 125 -24.97 -22.96 11.41
N ARG A 126 -25.43 -23.97 12.14
CA ARG A 126 -24.60 -25.11 12.50
C ARG A 126 -24.14 -25.89 11.26
N GLY A 127 -22.85 -26.18 11.19
CA GLY A 127 -22.23 -26.92 10.07
C GLY A 127 -21.78 -26.02 8.91
N TRP A 128 -21.91 -24.72 9.08
CA TRP A 128 -21.38 -23.72 8.16
C TRP A 128 -20.18 -23.02 8.80
N THR A 129 -19.26 -22.53 7.98
CA THR A 129 -18.03 -21.90 8.45
C THR A 129 -18.02 -20.42 8.08
N ASP A 130 -17.66 -19.56 9.01
CA ASP A 130 -17.36 -18.16 8.74
C ASP A 130 -15.99 -18.06 8.09
N GLY A 131 -15.82 -17.02 7.25
CA GLY A 131 -14.51 -16.62 6.76
C GLY A 131 -13.69 -15.91 7.84
N THR A 132 -12.46 -15.62 7.50
CA THR A 132 -11.55 -14.79 8.30
C THR A 132 -10.97 -13.68 7.43
N HIS A 133 -10.44 -12.64 8.07
CA HIS A 133 -9.68 -11.60 7.38
C HIS A 133 -8.21 -12.01 7.17
N ASP A 134 -7.77 -13.12 7.76
CA ASP A 134 -6.40 -13.60 7.65
C ASP A 134 -6.10 -14.14 6.24
N GLY A 135 -4.90 -13.86 5.74
CA GLY A 135 -4.45 -14.37 4.46
C GLY A 135 -5.16 -13.78 3.24
N THR A 136 -5.71 -12.56 3.36
CA THR A 136 -6.43 -11.88 2.28
C THR A 136 -5.51 -11.12 1.30
N VAL A 137 -4.20 -11.11 1.53
CA VAL A 137 -3.23 -10.56 0.57
C VAL A 137 -3.15 -11.46 -0.66
N GLY A 138 -3.71 -10.98 -1.77
CA GLY A 138 -3.73 -11.70 -3.04
C GLY A 138 -2.37 -11.71 -3.77
N GLU A 139 -2.42 -12.25 -5.00
CA GLU A 139 -1.24 -12.52 -5.84
C GLU A 139 -0.33 -11.32 -6.09
N ILE A 140 -0.86 -10.12 -6.26
CA ILE A 140 -0.05 -8.92 -6.55
C ILE A 140 0.79 -8.50 -5.34
N GLY A 141 0.28 -8.64 -4.11
CA GLY A 141 0.91 -8.18 -2.88
C GLY A 141 1.79 -9.20 -2.18
N GLY A 142 1.62 -10.49 -2.44
CA GLY A 142 2.19 -11.58 -1.63
C GLY A 142 3.13 -12.55 -2.34
N THR A 143 3.08 -12.66 -3.66
CA THR A 143 3.72 -13.77 -4.39
C THR A 143 5.23 -13.68 -4.48
N ALA A 144 5.80 -12.52 -4.82
CA ALA A 144 7.24 -12.39 -5.03
C ALA A 144 8.01 -12.20 -3.71
N ARG A 145 9.18 -12.81 -3.58
CA ARG A 145 10.02 -12.71 -2.37
C ARG A 145 10.73 -11.37 -2.23
N ARG A 146 10.95 -10.66 -3.32
CA ARG A 146 11.65 -9.36 -3.35
C ARG A 146 10.71 -8.16 -3.45
N ILE A 147 9.42 -8.38 -3.51
CA ILE A 147 8.43 -7.32 -3.49
C ILE A 147 8.35 -6.67 -2.10
N ILE A 148 8.00 -5.40 -2.08
CA ILE A 148 7.58 -4.70 -0.86
C ILE A 148 6.06 -4.69 -0.86
N SER A 149 5.46 -5.52 -0.01
CA SER A 149 4.00 -5.55 0.19
C SER A 149 3.59 -4.38 1.07
N VAL A 150 2.65 -3.56 0.58
CA VAL A 150 2.22 -2.33 1.23
C VAL A 150 0.74 -2.40 1.56
N GLY A 151 0.40 -2.20 2.82
CA GLY A 151 -0.97 -2.02 3.27
C GLY A 151 -1.36 -0.54 3.40
N SER A 152 -2.62 -0.29 3.71
CA SER A 152 -3.19 1.04 3.85
C SER A 152 -3.49 1.38 5.31
N PHE A 153 -3.25 2.65 5.68
CA PHE A 153 -3.78 3.21 6.91
C PHE A 153 -4.62 4.47 6.64
N ASP A 154 -5.54 4.77 7.56
CA ASP A 154 -6.40 5.94 7.54
C ASP A 154 -5.59 7.19 7.86
N SER A 155 -5.50 8.12 6.91
CA SER A 155 -4.44 9.14 6.92
C SER A 155 -4.85 10.50 7.43
N ARG A 156 -6.12 10.88 7.31
CA ARG A 156 -6.61 12.22 7.71
C ARG A 156 -8.10 12.22 8.02
N ASN A 157 -8.52 13.01 9.00
CA ASN A 157 -9.92 13.10 9.41
C ASN A 157 -10.79 13.99 8.51
N ARG A 158 -10.18 14.77 7.61
CA ARG A 158 -10.92 15.77 6.84
C ARG A 158 -10.49 15.82 5.39
N ILE A 159 -11.45 15.97 4.49
CA ILE A 159 -11.27 16.23 3.07
C ILE A 159 -11.95 17.56 2.73
N ASP A 160 -11.17 18.56 2.30
CA ASP A 160 -11.70 19.84 1.83
C ASP A 160 -12.03 19.76 0.33
N TRP A 161 -13.07 20.47 -0.10
CA TRP A 161 -13.55 20.52 -1.48
C TRP A 161 -13.30 21.87 -2.13
N ASN A 162 -12.98 21.89 -3.42
CA ASN A 162 -12.83 23.14 -4.19
C ASN A 162 -14.13 23.96 -4.29
N SER A 163 -15.27 23.31 -4.20
CA SER A 163 -16.59 23.97 -4.15
C SER A 163 -16.86 24.70 -2.82
N GLY A 164 -15.98 24.54 -1.83
CA GLY A 164 -16.17 24.99 -0.45
C GLY A 164 -16.76 23.89 0.42
N GLY A 165 -16.55 23.99 1.72
CA GLY A 165 -16.95 22.95 2.68
C GLY A 165 -15.93 21.81 2.78
N TYR A 166 -16.30 20.78 3.53
CA TYR A 166 -15.47 19.59 3.77
C TYR A 166 -16.34 18.36 4.06
N SER A 167 -15.73 17.19 3.93
CA SER A 167 -16.25 15.92 4.47
C SER A 167 -15.43 15.55 5.69
N ASP A 168 -16.10 15.14 6.76
CA ASP A 168 -15.47 14.59 7.96
C ASP A 168 -15.36 13.07 7.77
N MET A 169 -14.17 12.54 7.91
CA MET A 169 -13.92 11.10 7.76
C MET A 169 -14.37 10.32 9.00
N ALA A 170 -14.56 10.99 10.13
CA ALA A 170 -15.14 10.35 11.32
C ALA A 170 -16.60 9.90 11.13
N ASP A 171 -17.29 10.43 10.12
CA ASP A 171 -18.64 9.99 9.75
C ASP A 171 -18.64 8.69 8.91
N VAL A 172 -17.46 8.22 8.47
CA VAL A 172 -17.31 6.98 7.70
C VAL A 172 -17.23 5.80 8.67
N PRO A 173 -18.07 4.77 8.53
CA PRO A 173 -18.00 3.58 9.38
C PRO A 173 -16.61 2.96 9.38
N ASP A 174 -16.17 2.51 10.57
CA ASP A 174 -14.89 1.82 10.78
C ASP A 174 -13.63 2.62 10.42
N TYR A 175 -13.78 3.95 10.23
CA TYR A 175 -12.65 4.86 10.00
C TYR A 175 -12.05 5.35 11.33
N GLU A 176 -10.74 5.16 11.48
CA GLU A 176 -9.98 5.70 12.62
C GLU A 176 -8.58 6.12 12.17
N GLN A 177 -8.30 7.43 12.24
CA GLN A 177 -7.02 7.97 11.79
C GLN A 177 -5.82 7.28 12.45
N GLY A 178 -4.85 6.87 11.63
CA GLY A 178 -3.66 6.13 12.05
C GLY A 178 -3.85 4.61 12.08
N ARG A 179 -5.08 4.11 12.02
CA ARG A 179 -5.38 2.67 12.02
C ARG A 179 -5.28 2.06 10.62
N HIS A 180 -5.15 0.76 10.60
CA HIS A 180 -5.25 -0.04 9.39
C HIS A 180 -6.61 0.22 8.71
N SER A 181 -6.60 0.55 7.41
CA SER A 181 -7.84 0.80 6.68
C SER A 181 -8.63 -0.50 6.51
N VAL A 182 -9.94 -0.44 6.74
CA VAL A 182 -10.83 -1.62 6.74
C VAL A 182 -10.74 -2.48 5.47
N PHE A 183 -10.48 -1.86 4.32
CA PHE A 183 -10.35 -2.54 3.02
C PHE A 183 -8.94 -3.12 2.77
N SER A 184 -7.96 -2.79 3.59
CA SER A 184 -6.58 -3.25 3.37
C SER A 184 -6.45 -4.73 3.75
N SER A 185 -5.87 -5.52 2.86
CA SER A 185 -5.69 -6.96 3.07
C SER A 185 -4.72 -7.27 4.21
N TYR A 186 -4.94 -8.43 4.82
CA TYR A 186 -4.15 -8.97 5.94
C TYR A 186 -3.32 -10.16 5.48
N GLY A 187 -2.12 -10.29 6.05
CA GLY A 187 -1.37 -11.54 5.97
C GLY A 187 -1.95 -12.67 6.84
N PRO A 188 -1.24 -13.80 6.91
CA PRO A 188 0.01 -14.11 6.22
C PRO A 188 -0.19 -14.42 4.73
N THR A 189 0.90 -14.52 3.97
CA THR A 189 0.85 -15.16 2.65
C THR A 189 0.56 -16.65 2.77
N ALA A 190 0.18 -17.30 1.68
CA ALA A 190 -0.09 -18.74 1.67
C ALA A 190 1.13 -19.59 2.10
N ASP A 191 2.36 -19.08 1.91
CA ASP A 191 3.61 -19.69 2.38
C ASP A 191 4.05 -19.22 3.78
N GLY A 192 3.17 -18.52 4.52
CA GLY A 192 3.34 -18.15 5.93
C GLY A 192 4.21 -16.92 6.20
N ARG A 193 4.55 -16.12 5.18
CA ARG A 193 5.30 -14.87 5.38
C ARG A 193 4.41 -13.78 5.95
N VAL A 194 4.96 -12.98 6.86
CA VAL A 194 4.28 -11.78 7.38
C VAL A 194 4.21 -10.71 6.29
N VAL A 195 3.01 -10.31 5.95
CA VAL A 195 2.66 -9.20 5.05
C VAL A 195 1.42 -8.48 5.59
N PRO A 196 1.22 -7.18 5.27
CA PRO A 196 2.12 -6.30 4.52
C PRO A 196 3.45 -6.11 5.25
N HIS A 197 4.50 -5.66 4.53
CA HIS A 197 5.78 -5.32 5.18
C HIS A 197 5.69 -3.99 5.93
N ILE A 198 4.89 -3.06 5.40
CA ILE A 198 4.75 -1.68 5.88
C ILE A 198 3.37 -1.14 5.51
N LEU A 199 2.82 -0.22 6.28
CA LEU A 199 1.64 0.54 5.89
C LEU A 199 2.02 1.95 5.41
N ALA A 200 1.28 2.46 4.44
CA ALA A 200 1.36 3.84 4.01
C ALA A 200 -0.04 4.47 3.90
N ALA A 201 -0.10 5.80 3.81
CA ALA A 201 -1.35 6.51 3.64
C ALA A 201 -2.09 6.01 2.39
N GLY A 202 -3.34 5.59 2.56
CA GLY A 202 -4.17 5.09 1.48
C GLY A 202 -5.65 5.48 1.61
N ASN A 203 -6.04 6.09 2.74
CA ASN A 203 -7.42 6.46 3.00
C ASN A 203 -7.53 7.76 3.82
N PRO A 204 -7.97 8.87 3.23
CA PRO A 204 -7.90 9.21 1.81
C PRO A 204 -6.55 9.83 1.42
N VAL A 205 -6.19 9.77 0.16
CA VAL A 205 -5.00 10.43 -0.39
C VAL A 205 -5.41 11.42 -1.47
N VAL A 206 -5.02 12.67 -1.33
CA VAL A 206 -5.24 13.72 -2.34
C VAL A 206 -4.00 13.81 -3.22
N SER A 207 -4.16 13.63 -4.52
CA SER A 207 -3.08 13.73 -5.49
C SER A 207 -3.54 14.41 -6.79
N SER A 208 -2.57 14.70 -7.68
CA SER A 208 -2.87 15.29 -8.98
C SER A 208 -3.71 14.33 -9.84
N ILE A 209 -4.70 14.89 -10.53
CA ILE A 209 -5.56 14.15 -11.45
C ILE A 209 -5.48 14.73 -12.86
N ASN A 210 -5.57 13.84 -13.84
CA ASN A 210 -5.61 14.27 -15.23
C ASN A 210 -6.87 15.11 -15.49
N LYS A 211 -6.67 16.37 -15.92
CA LYS A 211 -7.79 17.30 -16.22
C LYS A 211 -8.77 16.74 -17.25
N TYR A 212 -8.30 15.93 -18.17
CA TYR A 212 -9.15 15.33 -19.21
C TYR A 212 -10.10 14.26 -18.68
N TYR A 213 -9.85 13.71 -17.50
CA TYR A 213 -10.75 12.75 -16.87
C TYR A 213 -12.17 13.32 -16.76
N TYR A 214 -12.31 14.55 -16.29
CA TYR A 214 -13.60 15.22 -16.17
C TYR A 214 -14.11 15.82 -17.49
N THR A 215 -13.21 16.40 -18.30
CA THR A 215 -13.62 17.06 -19.55
C THR A 215 -14.07 16.07 -20.61
N MET A 216 -13.47 14.88 -20.69
CA MET A 216 -13.94 13.80 -21.59
C MET A 216 -15.31 13.25 -21.18
N ALA A 217 -15.65 13.29 -19.91
CA ALA A 217 -16.98 12.91 -19.40
C ALA A 217 -18.02 14.05 -19.61
N GLY A 218 -17.65 15.17 -20.24
CA GLY A 218 -18.55 16.30 -20.47
C GLY A 218 -18.90 17.10 -19.20
N ALA A 219 -18.13 16.97 -18.13
CA ALA A 219 -18.38 17.65 -16.86
C ALA A 219 -18.23 19.17 -16.99
N THR A 220 -19.12 19.93 -16.38
CA THR A 220 -19.02 21.38 -16.26
C THR A 220 -17.94 21.77 -15.24
N LEU A 221 -17.47 23.03 -15.29
CA LEU A 221 -16.53 23.56 -14.30
C LEU A 221 -17.05 23.45 -12.86
N GLU A 222 -18.35 23.62 -12.67
CA GLU A 222 -19.00 23.47 -11.36
C GLU A 222 -18.90 22.03 -10.86
N GLN A 223 -19.22 21.05 -11.72
CA GLN A 223 -19.07 19.63 -11.40
C GLN A 223 -17.62 19.25 -11.12
N ILE A 224 -16.67 19.81 -11.89
CA ILE A 224 -15.24 19.56 -11.65
C ILE A 224 -14.85 20.12 -10.28
N ASN A 225 -15.24 21.34 -9.93
CA ASN A 225 -14.94 21.93 -8.62
C ASN A 225 -15.59 21.17 -7.46
N TYR A 226 -16.79 20.62 -7.69
CA TYR A 226 -17.50 19.82 -6.70
C TYR A 226 -16.79 18.49 -6.41
N ASN A 227 -16.15 17.88 -7.44
CA ASN A 227 -15.51 16.57 -7.35
C ASN A 227 -13.97 16.64 -7.18
N THR A 228 -13.41 17.83 -6.92
CA THR A 228 -11.96 18.00 -6.72
C THR A 228 -11.64 18.68 -5.41
N ASN A 229 -10.43 18.39 -4.90
CA ASN A 229 -9.96 18.81 -3.57
C ASN A 229 -8.90 19.90 -3.62
N GLY A 230 -8.39 20.20 -4.79
CA GLY A 230 -7.37 21.23 -4.99
C GLY A 230 -7.34 21.71 -6.43
N LEU A 231 -6.93 22.97 -6.61
CA LEU A 231 -6.73 23.60 -7.90
C LEU A 231 -5.47 24.45 -7.83
N THR A 232 -4.56 24.23 -8.78
CA THR A 232 -3.40 25.10 -9.02
C THR A 232 -3.47 25.65 -10.42
N GLN A 233 -3.04 26.90 -10.61
CA GLN A 233 -2.95 27.54 -11.91
C GLN A 233 -1.50 27.93 -12.18
N VAL A 234 -0.93 27.44 -13.30
CA VAL A 234 0.41 27.76 -13.74
C VAL A 234 0.33 28.13 -15.23
N ASP A 235 0.87 29.28 -15.61
CA ASP A 235 0.88 29.78 -17.00
C ASP A 235 -0.50 29.77 -17.66
N GLY A 236 -1.54 30.15 -16.90
CA GLY A 236 -2.92 30.18 -17.38
C GLY A 236 -3.59 28.80 -17.51
N LYS A 237 -2.87 27.72 -17.21
CA LYS A 237 -3.39 26.35 -17.23
C LYS A 237 -3.83 25.92 -15.82
N ARG A 238 -4.96 25.22 -15.75
CA ARG A 238 -5.51 24.68 -14.50
C ARG A 238 -5.07 23.23 -14.31
N TYR A 239 -4.65 22.91 -13.08
CA TYR A 239 -4.27 21.59 -12.63
C TYR A 239 -5.11 21.24 -11.40
N TYR A 240 -5.72 20.07 -11.43
CA TYR A 240 -6.66 19.65 -10.41
C TYR A 240 -6.06 18.55 -9.54
N TYR A 241 -6.54 18.50 -8.31
CA TYR A 241 -6.23 17.45 -7.34
C TYR A 241 -7.55 16.84 -6.87
N ALA A 242 -7.56 15.52 -6.76
CA ALA A 242 -8.70 14.80 -6.23
C ALA A 242 -8.24 13.75 -5.21
N TYR A 243 -9.09 13.44 -4.26
CA TYR A 243 -8.83 12.34 -3.36
C TYR A 243 -9.17 11.00 -4.02
N ASN A 244 -8.47 9.98 -3.57
CA ASN A 244 -8.81 8.60 -3.84
C ASN A 244 -8.49 7.75 -2.61
N ILE A 245 -9.05 6.54 -2.54
CA ILE A 245 -8.85 5.58 -1.46
C ILE A 245 -8.38 4.24 -2.03
N GLY A 246 -7.62 3.50 -1.25
CA GLY A 246 -7.15 2.17 -1.62
C GLY A 246 -5.67 1.96 -1.33
N THR A 247 -5.26 0.71 -1.21
CA THR A 247 -3.84 0.31 -1.21
C THR A 247 -3.13 0.70 -2.50
N SER A 248 -3.89 0.94 -3.59
CA SER A 248 -3.42 1.56 -4.84
C SER A 248 -2.83 2.96 -4.65
N MET A 249 -3.17 3.68 -3.56
CA MET A 249 -2.60 4.97 -3.17
C MET A 249 -1.43 4.80 -2.21
N SER A 250 -1.46 3.78 -1.36
CA SER A 250 -0.36 3.46 -0.43
C SER A 250 0.88 2.96 -1.15
N SER A 251 0.72 2.10 -2.14
CA SER A 251 1.83 1.50 -2.91
C SER A 251 2.70 2.55 -3.61
N PRO A 252 2.19 3.52 -4.39
CA PRO A 252 3.00 4.57 -4.99
C PRO A 252 3.62 5.52 -3.97
N PHE A 253 3.02 5.69 -2.78
CA PHE A 253 3.65 6.44 -1.70
C PHE A 253 4.97 5.79 -1.25
N VAL A 254 4.97 4.46 -1.03
CA VAL A 254 6.19 3.71 -0.70
C VAL A 254 7.15 3.67 -1.89
N ALA A 255 6.66 3.54 -3.12
CA ALA A 255 7.50 3.60 -4.32
C ALA A 255 8.23 4.95 -4.42
N GLY A 256 7.55 6.06 -4.14
CA GLY A 256 8.17 7.38 -4.04
C GLY A 256 9.20 7.48 -2.92
N THR A 257 8.93 6.86 -1.77
CA THR A 257 9.91 6.76 -0.66
C THR A 257 11.16 6.01 -1.11
N VAL A 258 11.01 4.87 -1.77
CA VAL A 258 12.15 4.07 -2.30
C VAL A 258 12.91 4.84 -3.38
N ALA A 259 12.22 5.60 -4.24
CA ALA A 259 12.88 6.45 -5.23
C ALA A 259 13.79 7.50 -4.57
N LEU A 260 13.32 8.15 -3.50
CA LEU A 260 14.14 9.08 -2.71
C LEU A 260 15.31 8.39 -2.00
N MET A 261 15.10 7.17 -1.52
CA MET A 261 16.19 6.35 -0.94
C MET A 261 17.25 6.00 -1.99
N LEU A 262 16.85 5.64 -3.22
CA LEU A 262 17.75 5.35 -4.33
C LEU A 262 18.47 6.60 -4.85
N GLU A 263 17.82 7.77 -4.80
CA GLU A 263 18.50 9.05 -5.07
C GLU A 263 19.60 9.31 -4.04
N ALA A 264 19.33 9.01 -2.77
CA ALA A 264 20.29 9.16 -1.69
C ALA A 264 21.41 8.09 -1.71
N ASN A 265 21.08 6.87 -2.13
CA ASN A 265 22.02 5.76 -2.28
C ASN A 265 21.68 4.89 -3.49
N PRO A 266 22.23 5.17 -4.68
CA PRO A 266 21.97 4.39 -5.90
C PRO A 266 22.42 2.92 -5.85
N ALA A 267 23.22 2.54 -4.85
CA ALA A 267 23.69 1.16 -4.68
C ALA A 267 22.76 0.29 -3.80
N LEU A 268 21.62 0.82 -3.33
CA LEU A 268 20.67 0.06 -2.54
C LEU A 268 20.12 -1.13 -3.31
N THR A 269 20.18 -2.30 -2.69
CA THR A 269 19.47 -3.49 -3.16
C THR A 269 18.00 -3.48 -2.70
N PRO A 270 17.10 -4.21 -3.37
CA PRO A 270 15.72 -4.34 -2.93
C PRO A 270 15.59 -4.84 -1.48
N GLU A 271 16.45 -5.77 -1.07
CA GLU A 271 16.49 -6.30 0.28
C GLU A 271 16.87 -5.22 1.30
N LYS A 272 17.91 -4.43 0.99
CA LYS A 272 18.36 -3.35 1.88
C LYS A 272 17.35 -2.21 1.96
N ALA A 273 16.71 -1.85 0.84
CA ALA A 273 15.63 -0.87 0.84
C ALA A 273 14.47 -1.33 1.74
N ARG A 274 14.05 -2.59 1.65
CA ARG A 274 13.01 -3.16 2.52
C ARG A 274 13.44 -3.20 3.98
N GLU A 275 14.68 -3.60 4.28
CA GLU A 275 15.23 -3.59 5.64
C GLU A 275 15.16 -2.19 6.27
N ILE A 276 15.55 -1.15 5.53
CA ILE A 276 15.47 0.24 6.00
C ILE A 276 14.03 0.66 6.22
N LEU A 277 13.13 0.38 5.28
CA LEU A 277 11.69 0.67 5.42
C LEU A 277 11.11 0.08 6.71
N VAL A 278 11.41 -1.18 6.97
CA VAL A 278 10.90 -1.92 8.12
C VAL A 278 11.53 -1.42 9.42
N SER A 279 12.85 -1.19 9.45
CA SER A 279 13.57 -0.79 10.68
C SER A 279 13.33 0.66 11.09
N THR A 280 12.84 1.51 10.16
CA THR A 280 12.59 2.93 10.40
C THR A 280 11.11 3.28 10.51
N ALA A 281 10.23 2.29 10.52
CA ALA A 281 8.79 2.48 10.60
C ALA A 281 8.38 3.18 11.91
N ASN A 282 7.37 4.04 11.84
CA ASN A 282 6.71 4.57 13.02
C ASN A 282 5.79 3.51 13.63
N THR A 283 5.86 3.36 14.94
CA THR A 283 5.08 2.38 15.69
C THR A 283 4.28 3.06 16.79
N GLU A 284 3.11 2.51 17.10
CA GLU A 284 2.21 2.98 18.15
C GLU A 284 1.76 1.81 19.01
N ASP A 285 1.45 2.06 20.28
CA ASP A 285 1.08 1.01 21.25
C ASP A 285 -0.11 0.14 20.80
N TYR A 286 -1.05 0.73 20.09
CA TYR A 286 -2.25 0.02 19.60
C TYR A 286 -1.95 -1.00 18.49
N MET A 287 -0.79 -0.99 17.89
CA MET A 287 -0.42 -1.94 16.84
C MET A 287 -0.04 -3.31 17.40
N GLY A 288 0.18 -3.40 18.72
CA GLY A 288 0.60 -4.62 19.39
C GLY A 288 2.04 -5.03 19.06
N ALA A 289 2.34 -6.31 19.18
CA ALA A 289 3.67 -6.84 18.84
C ALA A 289 3.90 -6.78 17.32
N LEU A 290 5.01 -6.17 16.90
CA LEU A 290 5.40 -6.00 15.51
C LEU A 290 6.69 -6.81 15.20
N PRO A 291 6.90 -7.31 13.96
CA PRO A 291 5.94 -7.20 12.84
C PRO A 291 4.74 -8.15 12.99
N ASN A 292 3.59 -7.75 12.45
CA ASN A 292 2.39 -8.59 12.42
C ASN A 292 1.65 -8.50 11.06
N ASN A 293 0.65 -9.36 10.87
CA ASN A 293 -0.07 -9.50 9.61
C ASN A 293 -1.06 -8.35 9.29
N THR A 294 -1.26 -7.43 10.22
CA THR A 294 -2.11 -6.24 10.06
C THR A 294 -1.29 -5.01 9.71
N TYR A 295 -0.30 -4.70 10.53
CA TYR A 295 0.48 -3.47 10.43
C TYR A 295 1.87 -3.67 9.80
N GLY A 296 2.27 -4.91 9.50
CA GLY A 296 3.66 -5.17 9.12
C GLY A 296 4.61 -4.70 10.22
N ALA A 297 5.57 -3.86 9.87
CA ALA A 297 6.48 -3.23 10.82
C ALA A 297 5.96 -1.89 11.38
N GLY A 298 4.83 -1.39 10.89
CA GLY A 298 4.25 -0.10 11.28
C GLY A 298 4.00 0.83 10.10
N LEU A 299 3.96 2.14 10.35
CA LEU A 299 3.69 3.16 9.34
C LEU A 299 4.99 3.69 8.72
N VAL A 300 5.02 3.86 7.40
CA VAL A 300 6.20 4.34 6.69
C VAL A 300 6.66 5.72 7.18
N ASN A 301 7.95 5.85 7.44
CA ASN A 301 8.62 7.11 7.78
C ASN A 301 9.62 7.47 6.68
N THR A 302 9.17 8.20 5.67
CA THR A 302 9.99 8.56 4.51
C THR A 302 11.27 9.29 4.90
N ALA A 303 11.22 10.21 5.85
CA ALA A 303 12.40 10.97 6.28
C ALA A 303 13.45 10.05 6.93
N ALA A 304 13.02 9.13 7.80
CA ALA A 304 13.92 8.16 8.41
C ALA A 304 14.45 7.14 7.40
N CYS A 305 13.64 6.74 6.41
CA CYS A 305 14.07 5.86 5.32
C CYS A 305 15.18 6.49 4.47
N VAL A 306 15.02 7.76 4.07
CA VAL A 306 16.06 8.48 3.30
C VAL A 306 17.33 8.63 4.14
N LYS A 307 17.20 8.97 5.42
CA LYS A 307 18.34 9.03 6.33
C LYS A 307 19.07 7.68 6.42
N GLY A 308 18.34 6.59 6.62
CA GLY A 308 18.91 5.24 6.65
C GLY A 308 19.58 4.83 5.34
N ALA A 309 19.05 5.29 4.20
CA ALA A 309 19.67 5.07 2.90
C ALA A 309 21.02 5.79 2.78
N VAL A 310 21.12 7.04 3.22
CA VAL A 310 22.39 7.81 3.26
C VAL A 310 23.40 7.14 4.20
N GLU A 311 22.97 6.75 5.40
CA GLU A 311 23.82 6.04 6.37
C GLU A 311 24.35 4.72 5.80
N SER A 312 23.51 3.98 5.08
CA SER A 312 23.91 2.71 4.44
C SER A 312 24.89 2.89 3.27
N ALA A 313 25.01 4.10 2.73
CA ALA A 313 26.03 4.45 1.74
C ALA A 313 27.41 4.72 2.37
N GLY A 314 27.52 4.64 3.70
CA GLY A 314 28.74 5.01 4.42
C GLY A 314 28.97 6.52 4.51
N ILE A 315 27.92 7.29 4.25
CA ILE A 315 27.92 8.75 4.44
C ILE A 315 27.38 9.02 5.84
N ASP A 316 28.22 9.56 6.74
CA ASP A 316 27.78 10.02 8.05
C ASP A 316 26.72 11.12 7.87
N VAL A 317 25.48 10.83 8.29
CA VAL A 317 24.42 11.86 8.29
C VAL A 317 24.61 12.72 9.52
N PRO A 318 24.86 14.02 9.36
CA PRO A 318 24.94 14.92 10.50
C PRO A 318 23.58 14.92 11.24
N THR A 319 23.60 14.62 12.52
CA THR A 319 22.43 14.83 13.38
C THR A 319 22.15 16.34 13.46
N ALA A 320 20.90 16.75 13.20
CA ALA A 320 20.51 18.16 13.15
C ALA A 320 20.62 18.89 14.51
N ASP A 321 21.02 18.21 15.57
CA ASP A 321 21.02 18.69 16.95
C ASP A 321 22.38 18.54 17.67
N SER A 322 23.44 19.08 17.10
CA SER A 322 24.58 19.39 17.93
C SER A 322 25.09 20.80 17.60
N ASP A 323 24.54 21.80 18.29
CA ASP A 323 25.19 23.10 18.51
C ASP A 323 26.49 22.98 19.29
N SER A 324 27.07 21.77 19.38
CA SER A 324 28.10 21.40 20.31
C SER A 324 29.50 21.92 19.96
N GLU A 325 29.70 22.54 18.78
CA GLU A 325 31.08 22.97 18.39
C GLU A 325 31.19 24.42 17.92
N GLY A 326 30.15 25.24 18.06
CA GLY A 326 30.24 26.68 17.73
C GLY A 326 30.43 26.98 16.24
N ILE A 327 30.16 25.99 15.37
CA ILE A 327 30.21 26.17 13.89
C ILE A 327 28.81 26.47 13.36
N ARG A 328 28.71 27.58 12.64
CA ARG A 328 27.48 27.99 11.91
C ARG A 328 27.75 27.95 10.41
N VAL A 329 26.80 27.39 9.67
CA VAL A 329 26.83 27.31 8.20
C VAL A 329 25.51 27.84 7.67
N TRP A 330 25.56 28.81 6.74
CA TRP A 330 24.41 29.41 6.10
C TRP A 330 24.73 29.86 4.68
N SER A 331 23.76 30.28 3.91
CA SER A 331 23.95 30.91 2.61
C SER A 331 23.32 32.29 2.54
N GLU A 332 23.95 33.17 1.79
CA GLU A 332 23.40 34.46 1.37
C GLU A 332 23.58 34.59 -0.15
N GLY A 333 22.46 34.57 -0.88
CA GLY A 333 22.52 34.45 -2.34
C GLY A 333 23.31 33.20 -2.77
N ALA A 334 24.23 33.37 -3.72
CA ALA A 334 25.11 32.30 -4.20
C ALA A 334 26.39 32.11 -3.36
N THR A 335 26.47 32.67 -2.14
CA THR A 335 27.64 32.51 -1.26
C THR A 335 27.28 31.64 -0.07
N LEU A 336 28.09 30.61 0.15
CA LEU A 336 28.04 29.76 1.35
C LEU A 336 29.02 30.32 2.39
N TRP A 337 28.54 30.44 3.61
CA TRP A 337 29.30 30.94 4.74
C TRP A 337 29.48 29.88 5.80
N VAL A 338 30.70 29.76 6.32
CA VAL A 338 31.07 28.92 7.47
C VAL A 338 31.75 29.77 8.52
N ALA A 339 31.16 29.88 9.70
CA ALA A 339 31.73 30.60 10.84
C ALA A 339 32.05 29.66 12.00
N SER A 340 33.14 29.91 12.65
CA SER A 340 33.53 29.25 13.91
C SER A 340 34.10 30.27 14.91
N GLN A 341 33.68 30.21 16.16
CA GLN A 341 34.12 31.18 17.19
C GLN A 341 35.64 31.20 17.38
N ASN A 342 36.29 30.05 17.25
CA ASN A 342 37.74 29.90 17.50
C ASN A 342 38.53 29.67 16.20
N GLY A 343 37.90 29.79 15.03
CA GLY A 343 38.50 29.36 13.78
C GLY A 343 38.63 27.82 13.70
N ILE A 344 39.04 27.33 12.52
CA ILE A 344 39.29 25.92 12.28
C ILE A 344 40.65 25.77 11.60
N PRO A 345 41.75 25.87 12.38
CA PRO A 345 43.09 25.80 11.80
C PRO A 345 43.35 24.52 11.03
N GLY A 346 43.78 24.66 9.76
CA GLY A 346 43.98 23.51 8.84
C GLY A 346 42.72 22.78 8.46
N GLY A 347 41.55 23.41 8.69
CA GLY A 347 40.25 22.79 8.34
C GLY A 347 39.93 22.86 6.85
N VAL A 348 38.99 22.04 6.48
CA VAL A 348 38.45 21.92 5.09
C VAL A 348 36.94 21.96 5.12
N VAL A 349 36.36 22.76 4.24
CA VAL A 349 34.94 22.78 3.92
C VAL A 349 34.73 21.99 2.63
N SER A 350 34.06 20.85 2.73
CA SER A 350 33.71 20.03 1.57
C SER A 350 32.20 20.15 1.31
N VAL A 351 31.84 20.43 0.07
CA VAL A 351 30.43 20.63 -0.33
C VAL A 351 30.03 19.52 -1.28
N TYR A 352 28.89 18.90 -0.97
CA TYR A 352 28.32 17.81 -1.77
C TYR A 352 26.90 18.16 -2.22
N ASN A 353 26.51 17.66 -3.39
CA ASN A 353 25.12 17.69 -3.81
C ASN A 353 24.31 16.63 -3.03
N ILE A 354 22.99 16.60 -3.23
CA ILE A 354 22.08 15.65 -2.58
C ILE A 354 22.34 14.19 -2.98
N SER A 355 23.02 13.94 -4.11
CA SER A 355 23.44 12.59 -4.54
C SER A 355 24.79 12.17 -3.95
N GLY A 356 25.35 12.96 -3.03
CA GLY A 356 26.64 12.67 -2.38
C GLY A 356 27.87 12.94 -3.22
N SER A 357 27.73 13.54 -4.42
CA SER A 357 28.88 13.90 -5.26
C SER A 357 29.57 15.15 -4.70
N LEU A 358 30.88 15.08 -4.53
CA LEU A 358 31.68 16.24 -4.11
C LEU A 358 31.68 17.30 -5.20
N LEU A 359 31.27 18.53 -4.84
CA LEU A 359 31.24 19.68 -5.72
C LEU A 359 32.52 20.54 -5.58
N GLY A 360 33.10 20.54 -4.38
CA GLY A 360 34.33 21.25 -4.10
C GLY A 360 34.80 21.06 -2.67
N SER A 361 36.11 21.32 -2.44
CA SER A 361 36.73 21.35 -1.12
C SER A 361 37.55 22.62 -0.99
N PHE A 362 37.37 23.35 0.09
CA PHE A 362 37.92 24.68 0.31
C PHE A 362 38.62 24.73 1.69
N PRO A 363 39.79 25.29 1.80
CA PRO A 363 40.43 25.48 3.10
C PRO A 363 39.63 26.48 3.93
N THR A 364 39.61 26.29 5.27
CA THR A 364 39.02 27.28 6.18
C THR A 364 39.92 28.48 6.37
N GLU A 365 39.34 29.69 6.41
CA GLU A 365 40.03 30.96 6.60
C GLU A 365 39.59 31.62 7.92
N GLY A 366 40.44 31.56 8.93
CA GLY A 366 40.20 32.24 10.23
C GLY A 366 38.91 31.79 10.92
N THR A 367 38.11 32.78 11.36
CA THR A 367 36.83 32.55 12.04
C THR A 367 35.63 32.58 11.09
N LEU A 368 35.82 33.01 9.84
CA LEU A 368 34.76 33.09 8.80
C LEU A 368 35.35 32.71 7.43
N THR A 369 34.78 31.71 6.84
CA THR A 369 35.13 31.21 5.50
C THR A 369 33.94 31.42 4.55
N SER A 370 34.20 31.95 3.38
CA SER A 370 33.22 32.10 2.31
C SER A 370 33.55 31.18 1.13
N VAL A 371 32.53 30.58 0.54
CA VAL A 371 32.64 29.72 -0.64
C VAL A 371 31.66 30.21 -1.71
N ASP A 372 32.19 30.51 -2.90
CA ASP A 372 31.34 30.84 -4.04
C ASP A 372 30.63 29.61 -4.56
N ALA A 373 29.33 29.63 -4.48
CA ALA A 373 28.43 28.55 -4.87
C ALA A 373 27.69 28.84 -6.19
N SER A 374 28.04 29.93 -6.87
CA SER A 374 27.33 30.38 -8.11
C SER A 374 27.31 29.34 -9.21
N ALA A 375 28.34 28.49 -9.29
CA ALA A 375 28.46 27.42 -10.26
C ALA A 375 27.54 26.22 -9.99
N TRP A 376 26.94 26.10 -8.80
CA TRP A 376 26.14 24.92 -8.41
C TRP A 376 24.64 25.12 -8.61
N GLY A 377 24.20 26.37 -8.83
CA GLY A 377 22.79 26.73 -8.99
C GLY A 377 22.00 26.64 -7.68
N ASN A 378 20.70 26.86 -7.77
CA ASN A 378 19.79 26.79 -6.64
C ASN A 378 19.56 25.32 -6.24
N GLY A 379 19.64 25.04 -4.95
CA GLY A 379 19.45 23.67 -4.45
C GLY A 379 19.77 23.50 -2.99
N VAL A 380 19.71 22.25 -2.52
CA VAL A 380 20.12 21.85 -1.17
C VAL A 380 21.44 21.11 -1.26
N PHE A 381 22.38 21.52 -0.42
CA PHE A 381 23.74 21.01 -0.39
C PHE A 381 24.08 20.51 1.00
N LEU A 382 24.95 19.49 1.07
CA LEU A 382 25.55 19.02 2.29
C LEU A 382 26.95 19.64 2.43
N VAL A 383 27.16 20.35 3.51
CA VAL A 383 28.43 21.01 3.82
C VAL A 383 29.09 20.28 4.97
N LYS A 384 30.23 19.65 4.71
CA LYS A 384 31.07 18.99 5.71
C LYS A 384 32.22 19.91 6.05
N VAL A 385 32.44 20.17 7.35
CA VAL A 385 33.55 20.96 7.87
C VAL A 385 34.41 20.08 8.75
N GLU A 386 35.66 19.91 8.40
CA GLU A 386 36.61 19.06 9.11
C GLU A 386 37.87 19.86 9.48
N GLY A 387 38.39 19.64 10.68
CA GLY A 387 39.66 20.18 11.20
C GLY A 387 40.25 19.24 12.23
N SER A 388 41.40 19.57 12.77
CA SER A 388 42.12 18.70 13.71
C SER A 388 41.36 18.34 15.01
N SER A 389 40.39 19.15 15.38
CA SER A 389 39.58 18.97 16.60
C SER A 389 38.06 19.09 16.35
N VAL A 390 37.66 19.23 15.09
CA VAL A 390 36.27 19.55 14.70
C VAL A 390 35.89 18.75 13.47
N ALA A 391 34.73 18.08 13.53
CA ALA A 391 34.08 17.52 12.37
C ALA A 391 32.57 17.76 12.48
N CYS A 392 32.01 18.55 11.58
CA CYS A 392 30.57 18.75 11.52
C CYS A 392 30.07 18.74 10.07
N SER A 393 28.80 18.43 9.92
CA SER A 393 28.15 18.54 8.62
C SER A 393 26.82 19.28 8.78
N ARG A 394 26.45 20.10 7.81
CA ARG A 394 25.24 20.92 7.81
C ARG A 394 24.57 20.86 6.45
N LYS A 395 23.25 20.91 6.45
CA LYS A 395 22.44 21.04 5.25
C LYS A 395 22.14 22.51 5.00
N VAL A 396 22.44 23.02 3.82
CA VAL A 396 22.24 24.42 3.44
C VAL A 396 21.49 24.50 2.13
N ALA A 397 20.50 25.41 2.08
CA ALA A 397 19.80 25.71 0.84
C ALA A 397 20.40 26.97 0.20
N ILE A 398 20.84 26.89 -1.04
CA ILE A 398 21.27 28.04 -1.86
C ILE A 398 20.10 28.42 -2.77
N ARG A 399 19.73 29.71 -2.77
CA ARG A 399 18.59 30.25 -3.51
C ARG A 399 19.01 31.31 -4.52
#